data_3f27a0a18d2c6db0f07c11ee5b38af07
#
_entry.id   3f27a0a18d2c6db0f07c11ee5b38af07
#
_cell.length_a   1.000
_cell.length_b   1.000
_cell.length_c   1.000
_cell.angle_alpha   90.00
_cell.angle_beta   90.00
_cell.angle_gamma   90.00
#
_symmetry.space_group_name_H-M   'P 1'
#
loop_
_entity.id
_entity.type
_entity.pdbx_description
1 polymer ?
#
loop_
_entity_poly.entity_id
_entity_poly.type
_entity_poly.pdbx_seq_one_letter_code
_entity_poly.pdbx_strand_id
1 'polypeptide(L)'
;GVPWENIFKMYRDNYLKDRSFAKLSEYAKDFWHYLKNIILPKLEEEQTFHVAYMAKQLLNEVESLAIQGLEKENRIKNSNTILPKIIEILKSFSSDYQKHSRGEGFEDYTKEQFDSYSIEIINSILEKTLIDPACPKDFKDVFTDALFWICMSNRNVYVSYTGLVFWGYGDDELFPSYYEYRIGLAFE
;
A
#
# COMPACT_ATOMS: atom_id res chain seq x y z
N GLY A 1 16.13 -2.65 -3.56
CA GLY A 1 15.84 -1.47 -2.72
C GLY A 1 17.10 -0.90 -2.07
N VAL A 2 17.05 0.34 -1.65
CA VAL A 2 18.17 0.96 -0.92
C VAL A 2 18.16 0.45 0.53
N PRO A 3 19.27 -0.13 1.03
CA PRO A 3 19.34 -0.57 2.41
C PRO A 3 19.07 0.58 3.40
N TRP A 4 18.27 0.35 4.43
CA TRP A 4 17.93 1.34 5.45
C TRP A 4 19.16 1.99 6.10
N GLU A 5 20.23 1.21 6.31
CA GLU A 5 21.50 1.70 6.82
C GLU A 5 22.08 2.85 5.99
N ASN A 6 21.99 2.74 4.66
CA ASN A 6 22.43 3.80 3.75
C ASN A 6 21.53 5.03 3.84
N ILE A 7 20.21 4.86 3.98
CA ILE A 7 19.26 5.96 4.17
C ILE A 7 19.58 6.72 5.45
N PHE A 8 19.77 6.02 6.57
CA PHE A 8 20.13 6.65 7.84
C PHE A 8 21.48 7.35 7.79
N LYS A 9 22.48 6.72 7.15
CA LYS A 9 23.79 7.34 6.97
C LYS A 9 23.70 8.61 6.13
N MET A 10 22.97 8.59 5.03
CA MET A 10 22.76 9.77 4.18
C MET A 10 22.01 10.87 4.92
N TYR A 11 20.98 10.52 5.70
CA TYR A 11 20.28 11.48 6.52
C TYR A 11 21.22 12.15 7.53
N ARG A 12 21.96 11.37 8.32
CA ARG A 12 22.86 11.89 9.33
C ARG A 12 23.97 12.74 8.73
N ASP A 13 24.68 12.22 7.73
CA ASP A 13 25.94 12.80 7.25
C ASP A 13 25.70 13.96 6.27
N ASN A 14 24.61 13.95 5.49
CA ASN A 14 24.38 14.91 4.43
C ASN A 14 23.20 15.85 4.69
N TYR A 15 22.18 15.42 5.40
CA TYR A 15 20.96 16.19 5.60
C TYR A 15 20.86 16.77 7.01
N LEU A 16 20.97 15.98 8.06
CA LEU A 16 20.96 16.46 9.44
C LEU A 16 22.21 17.30 9.74
N LYS A 17 23.39 16.78 9.40
CA LYS A 17 24.68 17.44 9.65
C LYS A 17 24.82 17.89 11.12
N ASP A 18 25.06 19.21 11.30
CA ASP A 18 25.25 19.84 12.59
C ASP A 18 23.94 20.40 13.21
N ARG A 19 22.76 20.09 12.59
CA ARG A 19 21.48 20.52 13.15
C ARG A 19 21.14 19.68 14.35
N SER A 20 20.64 20.32 15.40
CA SER A 20 20.07 19.66 16.57
C SER A 20 18.64 20.15 16.80
N PHE A 21 17.87 19.37 17.52
CA PHE A 21 16.49 19.67 17.86
C PHE A 21 16.25 19.54 19.36
N ALA A 22 15.35 20.37 19.87
CA ALA A 22 15.00 20.40 21.27
C ALA A 22 14.38 19.09 21.77
N LYS A 23 13.64 18.38 20.90
CA LYS A 23 12.90 17.15 21.23
C LYS A 23 13.17 16.04 20.25
N LEU A 24 13.15 14.79 20.72
CA LEU A 24 13.27 13.60 19.88
C LEU A 24 12.18 13.55 18.79
N SER A 25 10.95 14.01 19.11
CA SER A 25 9.85 14.07 18.14
C SER A 25 10.15 14.96 16.93
N GLU A 26 11.01 15.95 17.08
CA GLU A 26 11.40 16.86 16.00
C GLU A 26 12.43 16.17 15.08
N TYR A 27 13.35 15.39 15.64
CA TYR A 27 14.25 14.53 14.84
C TYR A 27 13.44 13.51 14.01
N ALA A 28 12.45 12.88 14.62
CA ALA A 28 11.60 11.91 13.93
C ALA A 28 10.80 12.56 12.79
N LYS A 29 10.24 13.76 13.00
CA LYS A 29 9.53 14.54 11.97
C LYS A 29 10.46 15.00 10.85
N ASP A 30 11.66 15.45 11.18
CA ASP A 30 12.66 15.91 10.21
C ASP A 30 13.15 14.74 9.34
N PHE A 31 13.38 13.57 9.95
CA PHE A 31 13.70 12.34 9.20
C PHE A 31 12.56 11.93 8.28
N TRP A 32 11.30 12.02 8.75
CA TRP A 32 10.14 11.71 7.95
C TRP A 32 10.01 12.66 6.74
N HIS A 33 10.25 13.95 6.97
CA HIS A 33 10.29 14.93 5.90
C HIS A 33 11.39 14.62 4.87
N TYR A 34 12.59 14.26 5.34
CA TYR A 34 13.69 13.83 4.49
C TYR A 34 13.32 12.60 3.66
N LEU A 35 12.74 11.60 4.31
CA LEU A 35 12.32 10.36 3.65
C LEU A 35 11.29 10.68 2.56
N LYS A 36 10.23 11.39 2.90
CA LYS A 36 9.12 11.73 2.00
C LYS A 36 9.57 12.55 0.79
N ASN A 37 10.38 13.58 1.00
CA ASN A 37 10.66 14.55 -0.06
C ASN A 37 11.97 14.29 -0.82
N ILE A 38 12.87 13.47 -0.30
CA ILE A 38 14.19 13.25 -0.90
C ILE A 38 14.40 11.81 -1.32
N ILE A 39 13.92 10.85 -0.55
CA ILE A 39 14.16 9.43 -0.82
C ILE A 39 13.03 8.80 -1.62
N LEU A 40 11.78 8.99 -1.20
CA LEU A 40 10.63 8.34 -1.84
C LEU A 40 10.47 8.71 -3.32
N PRO A 41 10.66 9.98 -3.76
CA PRO A 41 10.60 10.32 -5.18
C PRO A 41 11.60 9.59 -6.07
N LYS A 42 12.66 9.03 -5.46
CA LYS A 42 13.69 8.25 -6.18
C LYS A 42 13.37 6.74 -6.24
N LEU A 43 12.27 6.33 -5.64
CA LEU A 43 11.86 4.92 -5.53
C LEU A 43 10.63 4.59 -6.40
N GLU A 44 10.42 5.31 -7.49
CA GLU A 44 9.26 5.14 -8.39
C GLU A 44 9.11 3.68 -8.90
N GLU A 45 10.23 3.03 -9.25
CA GLU A 45 10.21 1.61 -9.63
C GLU A 45 9.73 0.71 -8.49
N GLU A 46 10.09 1.03 -7.26
CA GLU A 46 9.67 0.27 -6.06
C GLU A 46 8.16 0.44 -5.82
N GLN A 47 7.62 1.63 -6.02
CA GLN A 47 6.18 1.91 -5.89
C GLN A 47 5.39 1.12 -6.94
N THR A 48 5.84 1.14 -8.19
CA THR A 48 5.28 0.34 -9.29
C THR A 48 5.26 -1.15 -8.94
N PHE A 49 6.37 -1.66 -8.40
CA PHE A 49 6.46 -3.04 -7.95
C PHE A 49 5.44 -3.36 -6.85
N HIS A 50 5.27 -2.47 -5.89
CA HIS A 50 4.33 -2.68 -4.78
C HIS A 50 2.88 -2.70 -5.25
N VAL A 51 2.45 -1.78 -6.10
CA VAL A 51 1.10 -1.81 -6.68
C VAL A 51 0.87 -3.09 -7.45
N ALA A 52 1.84 -3.51 -8.28
CA ALA A 52 1.76 -4.74 -9.04
C ALA A 52 1.67 -5.97 -8.13
N TYR A 53 2.44 -5.99 -7.04
CA TYR A 53 2.40 -7.05 -6.06
C TYR A 53 1.03 -7.14 -5.37
N MET A 54 0.52 -6.00 -4.88
CA MET A 54 -0.79 -5.91 -4.24
C MET A 54 -1.92 -6.36 -5.15
N ALA A 55 -1.91 -5.90 -6.40
CA ALA A 55 -2.90 -6.29 -7.39
C ALA A 55 -2.90 -7.81 -7.65
N LYS A 56 -1.71 -8.43 -7.74
CA LYS A 56 -1.59 -9.88 -7.88
C LYS A 56 -2.08 -10.64 -6.66
N GLN A 57 -1.74 -10.18 -5.45
CA GLN A 57 -2.20 -10.82 -4.21
C GLN A 57 -3.72 -10.76 -4.11
N LEU A 58 -4.31 -9.59 -4.35
CA LEU A 58 -5.76 -9.42 -4.35
C LEU A 58 -6.43 -10.35 -5.37
N LEU A 59 -5.91 -10.42 -6.60
CA LEU A 59 -6.47 -11.27 -7.64
C LEU A 59 -6.44 -12.75 -7.24
N ASN A 60 -5.31 -13.23 -6.75
CA ASN A 60 -5.16 -14.62 -6.29
C ASN A 60 -6.12 -14.94 -5.13
N GLU A 61 -6.27 -14.02 -4.19
CA GLU A 61 -7.15 -14.21 -3.04
C GLU A 61 -8.62 -14.26 -3.44
N VAL A 62 -9.08 -13.30 -4.24
CA VAL A 62 -10.50 -13.29 -4.66
C VAL A 62 -10.86 -14.47 -5.54
N GLU A 63 -9.92 -14.94 -6.38
CA GLU A 63 -10.09 -16.17 -7.15
C GLU A 63 -10.21 -17.40 -6.24
N SER A 64 -9.32 -17.53 -5.28
CA SER A 64 -9.35 -18.62 -4.30
C SER A 64 -10.66 -18.62 -3.50
N LEU A 65 -11.11 -17.47 -3.01
CA LEU A 65 -12.35 -17.32 -2.28
C LEU A 65 -13.58 -17.62 -3.15
N ALA A 66 -13.56 -17.21 -4.42
CA ALA A 66 -14.64 -17.52 -5.36
C ALA A 66 -14.76 -19.02 -5.61
N ILE A 67 -13.64 -19.71 -5.82
CA ILE A 67 -13.61 -21.16 -6.00
C ILE A 67 -14.14 -21.87 -4.76
N GLN A 68 -13.66 -21.51 -3.57
CA GLN A 68 -14.13 -22.07 -2.30
C GLN A 68 -15.63 -21.80 -2.05
N GLY A 69 -16.11 -20.61 -2.42
CA GLY A 69 -17.52 -20.27 -2.33
C GLY A 69 -18.39 -21.15 -3.23
N LEU A 70 -17.98 -21.33 -4.49
CA LEU A 70 -18.69 -22.20 -5.44
C LEU A 70 -18.67 -23.67 -5.04
N GLU A 71 -17.59 -24.15 -4.42
CA GLU A 71 -17.51 -25.52 -3.87
C GLU A 71 -18.52 -25.73 -2.75
N LYS A 72 -18.63 -24.79 -1.83
CA LYS A 72 -19.63 -24.85 -0.74
C LYS A 72 -21.06 -24.82 -1.27
N GLU A 73 -21.29 -24.12 -2.37
CA GLU A 73 -22.60 -24.04 -3.04
C GLU A 73 -22.88 -25.23 -3.98
N ASN A 74 -21.94 -26.19 -4.12
CA ASN A 74 -21.98 -27.30 -5.09
C ASN A 74 -22.21 -26.85 -6.54
N ARG A 75 -21.67 -25.70 -6.93
CA ARG A 75 -21.83 -25.13 -8.28
C ARG A 75 -20.66 -25.49 -9.19
N ILE A 76 -20.94 -25.54 -10.49
CA ILE A 76 -19.93 -25.79 -11.53
C ILE A 76 -18.93 -24.60 -11.54
N LYS A 77 -17.64 -24.93 -11.60
CA LYS A 77 -16.55 -23.96 -11.68
C LYS A 77 -16.18 -23.73 -13.13
N ASN A 78 -16.64 -22.63 -13.68
CA ASN A 78 -16.26 -22.14 -15.02
C ASN A 78 -16.26 -20.61 -15.02
N SER A 79 -15.77 -19.99 -16.08
CA SER A 79 -15.66 -18.52 -16.18
C SER A 79 -17.00 -17.83 -15.92
N ASN A 80 -18.12 -18.38 -16.39
CA ASN A 80 -19.45 -17.80 -16.21
C ASN A 80 -19.95 -17.82 -14.75
N THR A 81 -19.35 -18.63 -13.89
CA THR A 81 -19.70 -18.72 -12.46
C THR A 81 -18.66 -18.09 -11.57
N ILE A 82 -17.39 -18.20 -11.93
CA ILE A 82 -16.25 -17.67 -11.15
C ILE A 82 -16.21 -16.13 -11.22
N LEU A 83 -16.30 -15.53 -12.43
CA LEU A 83 -16.19 -14.07 -12.59
C LEU A 83 -17.27 -13.28 -11.82
N PRO A 84 -18.56 -13.62 -11.89
CA PRO A 84 -19.57 -12.95 -11.06
C PRO A 84 -19.29 -13.08 -9.56
N LYS A 85 -18.78 -14.23 -9.11
CA LYS A 85 -18.43 -14.43 -7.70
C LYS A 85 -17.24 -13.60 -7.27
N ILE A 86 -16.23 -13.45 -8.12
CA ILE A 86 -15.09 -12.54 -7.87
C ILE A 86 -15.60 -11.11 -7.74
N ILE A 87 -16.48 -10.64 -8.63
CA ILE A 87 -17.03 -9.29 -8.56
C ILE A 87 -17.80 -9.07 -7.26
N GLU A 88 -18.58 -10.04 -6.81
CA GLU A 88 -19.28 -10.00 -5.52
C GLU A 88 -18.30 -9.83 -4.35
N ILE A 89 -17.22 -10.62 -4.33
CA ILE A 89 -16.18 -10.56 -3.30
C ILE A 89 -15.44 -9.23 -3.32
N LEU A 90 -15.06 -8.73 -4.50
CA LEU A 90 -14.39 -7.43 -4.66
C LEU A 90 -15.27 -6.28 -4.13
N LYS A 91 -16.57 -6.28 -4.44
CA LYS A 91 -17.52 -5.29 -3.92
C LYS A 91 -17.65 -5.37 -2.40
N SER A 92 -17.63 -6.59 -1.84
CA SER A 92 -17.61 -6.79 -0.40
C SER A 92 -16.34 -6.23 0.23
N PHE A 93 -15.17 -6.49 -0.35
CA PHE A 93 -13.89 -5.95 0.10
C PHE A 93 -13.89 -4.41 0.06
N SER A 94 -14.27 -3.81 -1.07
CA SER A 94 -14.39 -2.36 -1.18
C SER A 94 -15.26 -1.78 -0.06
N SER A 95 -16.47 -2.34 0.13
CA SER A 95 -17.39 -1.88 1.19
C SER A 95 -16.84 -2.07 2.60
N ASP A 96 -16.11 -3.14 2.87
CA ASP A 96 -15.56 -3.40 4.19
C ASP A 96 -14.36 -2.50 4.50
N TYR A 97 -13.45 -2.35 3.54
CA TYR A 97 -12.28 -1.49 3.72
C TYR A 97 -12.62 0.01 3.77
N GLN A 98 -13.70 0.46 3.12
CA GLN A 98 -14.23 1.84 3.25
C GLN A 98 -14.63 2.21 4.68
N LYS A 99 -15.02 1.23 5.50
CA LYS A 99 -15.42 1.45 6.90
C LYS A 99 -14.23 1.67 7.84
N HIS A 100 -13.03 1.36 7.38
CA HIS A 100 -11.83 1.53 8.17
C HIS A 100 -11.23 2.92 7.97
N SER A 101 -10.56 3.43 9.00
CA SER A 101 -9.78 4.66 8.87
C SER A 101 -8.68 4.47 7.83
N ARG A 102 -8.36 5.54 7.14
CA ARG A 102 -7.21 5.56 6.23
C ARG A 102 -5.92 5.43 7.01
N GLY A 103 -4.91 4.87 6.39
CA GLY A 103 -3.55 4.86 6.92
C GLY A 103 -3.01 6.27 7.06
N GLU A 104 -2.11 6.48 8.01
CA GLU A 104 -1.45 7.76 8.22
C GLU A 104 -0.73 8.21 6.94
N GLY A 105 -0.96 9.43 6.52
CA GLY A 105 -0.42 10.02 5.29
C GLY A 105 -1.27 9.82 4.04
N PHE A 106 -2.40 9.10 4.13
CA PHE A 106 -3.33 8.89 3.02
C PHE A 106 -4.67 9.61 3.20
N GLU A 107 -4.77 10.48 4.22
CA GLU A 107 -6.02 11.16 4.57
C GLU A 107 -6.61 11.93 3.38
N ASP A 108 -5.76 12.63 2.64
CA ASP A 108 -6.12 13.48 1.50
C ASP A 108 -5.86 12.82 0.13
N TYR A 109 -5.36 11.57 0.10
CA TYR A 109 -5.05 10.90 -1.16
C TYR A 109 -6.33 10.44 -1.85
N THR A 110 -6.54 10.92 -3.08
CA THR A 110 -7.80 10.67 -3.81
C THR A 110 -7.73 9.44 -4.70
N LYS A 111 -8.91 8.94 -5.10
CA LYS A 111 -8.98 7.84 -6.05
C LYS A 111 -8.44 8.22 -7.43
N GLU A 112 -8.65 9.47 -7.85
CA GLU A 112 -8.15 9.99 -9.13
C GLU A 112 -6.61 10.00 -9.16
N GLN A 113 -5.96 10.35 -8.05
CA GLN A 113 -4.51 10.26 -7.91
C GLN A 113 -4.02 8.81 -8.00
N PHE A 114 -4.69 7.90 -7.31
CA PHE A 114 -4.38 6.48 -7.38
C PHE A 114 -4.57 5.93 -8.79
N ASP A 115 -5.67 6.24 -9.45
CA ASP A 115 -5.97 5.77 -10.80
C ASP A 115 -4.94 6.29 -11.81
N SER A 116 -4.56 7.57 -11.74
CA SER A 116 -3.57 8.16 -12.64
C SER A 116 -2.21 7.46 -12.57
N TYR A 117 -1.86 6.94 -11.39
CA TYR A 117 -0.61 6.23 -11.18
C TYR A 117 -0.72 4.73 -11.49
N SER A 118 -1.81 4.09 -11.08
CA SER A 118 -1.90 2.62 -11.03
C SER A 118 -2.55 1.99 -12.26
N ILE A 119 -3.29 2.74 -13.09
CA ILE A 119 -4.15 2.20 -14.14
C ILE A 119 -3.40 1.37 -15.19
N GLU A 120 -2.21 1.81 -15.61
CA GLU A 120 -1.39 1.08 -16.57
C GLU A 120 -0.84 -0.22 -15.99
N ILE A 121 -0.43 -0.18 -14.72
CA ILE A 121 0.08 -1.34 -13.98
C ILE A 121 -1.03 -2.39 -13.86
N ILE A 122 -2.22 -1.96 -13.43
CA ILE A 122 -3.39 -2.83 -13.26
C ILE A 122 -3.79 -3.45 -14.61
N ASN A 123 -3.85 -2.65 -15.67
CA ASN A 123 -4.15 -3.15 -17.01
C ASN A 123 -3.18 -4.25 -17.42
N SER A 124 -1.88 -4.01 -17.29
CA SER A 124 -0.85 -4.99 -17.65
C SER A 124 -0.98 -6.31 -16.86
N ILE A 125 -1.47 -6.26 -15.63
CA ILE A 125 -1.69 -7.44 -14.81
C ILE A 125 -2.96 -8.17 -15.26
N LEU A 126 -4.05 -7.45 -15.42
CA LEU A 126 -5.34 -8.03 -15.82
C LEU A 126 -5.27 -8.66 -17.21
N GLU A 127 -4.62 -8.02 -18.18
CA GLU A 127 -4.41 -8.56 -19.52
C GLU A 127 -3.62 -9.88 -19.54
N LYS A 128 -2.65 -10.01 -18.63
CA LYS A 128 -1.84 -11.24 -18.52
C LYS A 128 -2.55 -12.37 -17.78
N THR A 129 -3.51 -12.04 -16.93
CA THR A 129 -4.13 -13.01 -16.02
C THR A 129 -5.55 -13.37 -16.45
N LEU A 130 -6.29 -12.42 -17.01
CA LEU A 130 -7.65 -12.60 -17.50
C LEU A 130 -7.61 -12.75 -19.04
N ILE A 131 -7.26 -13.94 -19.50
CA ILE A 131 -7.23 -14.27 -20.95
C ILE A 131 -8.66 -14.41 -21.51
N ASP A 132 -9.70 -14.34 -20.68
CA ASP A 132 -11.08 -14.56 -21.10
C ASP A 132 -11.69 -13.28 -21.70
N PRO A 133 -12.03 -13.27 -23.02
CA PRO A 133 -12.73 -12.15 -23.66
C PRO A 133 -14.12 -11.89 -23.08
N ALA A 134 -14.64 -12.78 -22.24
CA ALA A 134 -15.91 -12.64 -21.53
C ALA A 134 -15.79 -11.83 -20.21
N CYS A 135 -14.61 -11.25 -19.92
CA CYS A 135 -14.46 -10.42 -18.72
C CYS A 135 -15.43 -9.23 -18.78
N PRO A 136 -16.31 -9.07 -17.79
CA PRO A 136 -17.27 -7.96 -17.74
C PRO A 136 -16.55 -6.61 -17.80
N LYS A 137 -17.13 -5.63 -18.52
CA LYS A 137 -16.53 -4.31 -18.68
C LYS A 137 -16.32 -3.57 -17.37
N ASP A 138 -17.16 -3.83 -16.38
CA ASP A 138 -17.09 -3.25 -15.05
C ASP A 138 -16.10 -3.96 -14.11
N PHE A 139 -15.55 -5.11 -14.51
CA PHE A 139 -14.60 -5.87 -13.68
C PHE A 139 -13.39 -5.03 -13.29
N LYS A 140 -12.80 -4.33 -14.25
CA LYS A 140 -11.64 -3.48 -14.02
C LYS A 140 -11.94 -2.37 -13.02
N ASP A 141 -13.07 -1.70 -13.17
CA ASP A 141 -13.46 -0.60 -12.29
C ASP A 141 -13.68 -1.10 -10.86
N VAL A 142 -14.37 -2.23 -10.70
CA VAL A 142 -14.60 -2.87 -9.40
C VAL A 142 -13.29 -3.34 -8.78
N PHE A 143 -12.39 -3.91 -9.58
CA PHE A 143 -11.08 -4.36 -9.10
C PHE A 143 -10.21 -3.19 -8.63
N THR A 144 -10.13 -2.12 -9.44
CA THR A 144 -9.35 -0.91 -9.11
C THR A 144 -9.91 -0.22 -7.88
N ASP A 145 -11.24 -0.17 -7.73
CA ASP A 145 -11.88 0.38 -6.54
C ASP A 145 -11.55 -0.41 -5.27
N ALA A 146 -11.67 -1.73 -5.32
CA ALA A 146 -11.30 -2.59 -4.19
C ALA A 146 -9.82 -2.45 -3.83
N LEU A 147 -8.92 -2.45 -4.82
CA LEU A 147 -7.49 -2.26 -4.62
C LEU A 147 -7.18 -0.92 -3.97
N PHE A 148 -7.81 0.18 -4.43
CA PHE A 148 -7.67 1.50 -3.82
C PHE A 148 -8.00 1.47 -2.33
N TRP A 149 -9.18 0.98 -1.96
CA TRP A 149 -9.60 0.96 -0.55
C TRP A 149 -8.72 0.07 0.33
N ILE A 150 -8.27 -1.06 -0.21
CA ILE A 150 -7.31 -1.93 0.49
C ILE A 150 -5.98 -1.20 0.71
N CYS A 151 -5.44 -0.54 -0.33
CA CYS A 151 -4.18 0.21 -0.23
C CYS A 151 -4.26 1.37 0.76
N MET A 152 -5.39 2.08 0.79
CA MET A 152 -5.57 3.26 1.65
C MET A 152 -5.93 2.92 3.09
N SER A 153 -6.33 1.69 3.37
CA SER A 153 -6.74 1.29 4.71
C SER A 153 -5.56 1.08 5.66
N ASN A 154 -5.71 1.50 6.92
CA ASN A 154 -4.79 1.16 7.99
C ASN A 154 -4.76 -0.35 8.34
N ARG A 155 -5.66 -1.15 7.80
CA ARG A 155 -5.75 -2.61 7.93
C ARG A 155 -5.24 -3.36 6.70
N ASN A 156 -4.38 -2.75 5.91
CA ASN A 156 -3.84 -3.42 4.74
C ASN A 156 -3.06 -4.68 5.14
N VAL A 157 -3.63 -5.85 4.83
CA VAL A 157 -3.07 -7.16 5.20
C VAL A 157 -2.01 -7.67 4.21
N TYR A 158 -1.91 -7.04 3.03
CA TYR A 158 -0.98 -7.47 1.98
C TYR A 158 0.38 -6.78 2.06
N VAL A 159 0.53 -5.79 2.93
CA VAL A 159 1.76 -5.02 3.03
C VAL A 159 2.64 -5.55 4.15
N SER A 160 3.84 -5.97 3.79
CA SER A 160 4.93 -6.03 4.76
C SER A 160 5.36 -4.61 5.09
N TYR A 161 5.50 -4.31 6.36
CA TYR A 161 5.99 -3.02 6.84
C TYR A 161 7.35 -3.18 7.50
N THR A 162 8.13 -2.11 7.43
CA THR A 162 9.36 -1.96 8.23
C THR A 162 9.04 -1.10 9.44
N GLY A 163 9.34 -1.59 10.64
CA GLY A 163 9.28 -0.80 11.86
C GLY A 163 10.53 0.09 11.96
N LEU A 164 10.34 1.38 12.16
CA LEU A 164 11.40 2.31 12.53
C LEU A 164 11.19 2.75 13.97
N VAL A 165 12.24 2.64 14.76
CA VAL A 165 12.23 3.12 16.16
C VAL A 165 13.26 4.23 16.30
N PHE A 166 12.79 5.42 16.66
CA PHE A 166 13.64 6.51 17.14
C PHE A 166 13.71 6.42 18.65
N TRP A 167 14.90 6.32 19.18
CA TRP A 167 15.14 6.27 20.61
C TRP A 167 16.25 7.24 20.98
N GLY A 168 16.05 7.98 22.04
CA GLY A 168 17.02 8.96 22.53
C GLY A 168 16.35 10.15 23.20
N TYR A 169 16.98 11.29 23.11
CA TYR A 169 16.49 12.57 23.64
C TYR A 169 16.93 13.72 22.74
N GLY A 170 16.15 14.79 22.73
CA GLY A 170 16.53 16.08 22.17
C GLY A 170 17.31 16.92 23.18
N ASP A 171 17.81 18.08 22.74
CA ASP A 171 18.68 18.93 23.55
C ASP A 171 18.02 19.43 24.86
N ASP A 172 16.68 19.56 24.88
CA ASP A 172 15.91 20.03 26.03
C ASP A 172 15.22 18.88 26.81
N GLU A 173 15.44 17.61 26.43
CA GLU A 173 14.80 16.48 27.08
C GLU A 173 15.73 15.87 28.16
N LEU A 174 15.25 15.76 29.39
CA LEU A 174 16.00 15.19 30.53
C LEU A 174 16.01 13.66 30.52
N PHE A 175 15.01 13.04 29.89
CA PHE A 175 14.84 11.59 29.87
C PHE A 175 14.67 11.11 28.43
N PRO A 176 15.20 9.91 28.08
CA PRO A 176 15.00 9.35 26.76
C PRO A 176 13.52 9.02 26.51
N SER A 177 13.08 9.27 25.31
CA SER A 177 11.79 8.86 24.79
C SER A 177 11.98 7.94 23.59
N TYR A 178 10.89 7.39 23.05
CA TYR A 178 10.93 6.63 21.82
C TYR A 178 9.68 6.89 20.96
N TYR A 179 9.85 6.77 19.65
CA TYR A 179 8.78 6.85 18.68
C TYR A 179 8.91 5.67 17.74
N GLU A 180 7.81 4.94 17.55
CA GLU A 180 7.73 3.83 16.60
C GLU A 180 6.89 4.27 15.39
N TYR A 181 7.42 4.03 14.19
CA TYR A 181 6.74 4.24 12.94
C TYR A 181 6.72 2.93 12.16
N ARG A 182 5.59 2.68 11.49
CA ARG A 182 5.46 1.57 10.54
C ARG A 182 5.45 2.16 9.14
N ILE A 183 6.45 1.80 8.36
CA ILE A 183 6.56 2.22 6.97
C ILE A 183 6.13 1.04 6.12
N GLY A 184 4.98 1.21 5.49
CA GLY A 184 4.45 0.28 4.50
C GLY A 184 4.67 0.79 3.08
N LEU A 185 3.62 0.74 2.27
CA LEU A 185 3.59 1.34 0.94
C LEU A 185 3.65 2.86 1.04
N ALA A 186 4.45 3.45 0.17
CA ALA A 186 4.46 4.88 -0.05
C ALA A 186 3.91 5.16 -1.45
N PHE A 187 2.86 5.96 -1.53
CA PHE A 187 2.35 6.53 -2.77
C PHE A 187 2.61 8.04 -2.76
N GLU A 188 2.97 8.60 -3.90
CA GLU A 188 3.00 10.04 -4.10
C GLU A 188 1.64 10.57 -4.53
#